data_0dc146d89d233de27a6ca74e7ab2fb10
#
_entry.id   0dc146d89d233de27a6ca74e7ab2fb10
#
_cell.length_a   1.000
_cell.length_b   1.000
_cell.length_c   1.000
_cell.angle_alpha   90.00
_cell.angle_beta   90.00
_cell.angle_gamma   90.00
#
_symmetry.space_group_name_H-M   'P 1'
#
loop_
_entity.id
_entity.type
_entity.pdbx_description
1 polymer ?
#
loop_
_entity_poly.entity_id
_entity_poly.type
_entity_poly.pdbx_seq_one_letter_code
_entity_poly.pdbx_strand_id
1 'polypeptide(L)'
;MLSIVVTLFSTVHAQSVISDQNTKTDFKKFKTYAWLAPGDSVLNRYRADKLYGGYIMHSANQELAGRGLKMDTLKPDAIFVFYTSVEEITVYSQSATLSVGLGVAGPGYYVSGYAPVAGGKITESTEEDGMLKYVMFDTETREMVWTGMVEKRFKITDDVEKLIADYTVKIFRKYPIKKK
;
A
#
# COMPACT_ATOMS: atom_id res chain seq x y z
N MET A 1 -28.14 15.08 -36.24
CA MET A 1 -26.91 14.31 -35.86
C MET A 1 -26.79 14.35 -34.35
N LEU A 2 -27.04 13.23 -33.69
CA LEU A 2 -26.96 13.14 -32.23
C LEU A 2 -25.58 12.53 -31.87
N SER A 3 -24.70 13.34 -31.25
CA SER A 3 -23.35 12.92 -30.85
C SER A 3 -23.47 12.23 -29.48
N ILE A 4 -23.26 10.93 -29.44
CA ILE A 4 -23.21 10.17 -28.20
C ILE A 4 -21.77 10.30 -27.64
N VAL A 5 -21.63 11.04 -26.54
CA VAL A 5 -20.38 11.10 -25.76
C VAL A 5 -20.34 9.89 -24.83
N VAL A 6 -19.53 8.91 -25.17
CA VAL A 6 -19.23 7.76 -24.30
C VAL A 6 -18.15 8.18 -23.30
N THR A 7 -18.53 8.47 -22.06
CA THR A 7 -17.61 8.71 -20.95
C THR A 7 -17.10 7.36 -20.43
N LEU A 8 -15.85 7.04 -20.72
CA LEU A 8 -15.12 5.90 -20.13
C LEU A 8 -14.78 6.23 -18.67
N PHE A 9 -15.52 5.63 -17.74
CA PHE A 9 -15.13 5.64 -16.33
C PHE A 9 -13.99 4.65 -16.11
N SER A 10 -12.76 5.15 -16.08
CA SER A 10 -11.62 4.39 -15.60
C SER A 10 -11.74 4.27 -14.08
N THR A 11 -11.98 3.08 -13.54
CA THR A 11 -11.91 2.81 -12.11
C THR A 11 -10.44 2.89 -11.69
N VAL A 12 -10.03 4.06 -11.22
CA VAL A 12 -8.73 4.22 -10.57
C VAL A 12 -8.83 3.54 -9.21
N HIS A 13 -8.19 2.40 -9.07
CA HIS A 13 -7.97 1.78 -7.76
C HIS A 13 -7.00 2.69 -7.00
N ALA A 14 -7.57 3.60 -6.22
CA ALA A 14 -6.79 4.46 -5.36
C ALA A 14 -6.10 3.60 -4.29
N GLN A 15 -4.78 3.54 -4.33
CA GLN A 15 -3.98 2.95 -3.26
C GLN A 15 -4.22 3.75 -1.99
N SER A 16 -4.87 3.15 -1.00
CA SER A 16 -5.09 3.83 0.27
C SER A 16 -3.86 3.68 1.16
N VAL A 17 -3.18 4.80 1.42
CA VAL A 17 -2.24 4.87 2.54
C VAL A 17 -3.04 5.18 3.78
N ILE A 18 -3.00 4.28 4.74
CA ILE A 18 -3.61 4.44 6.06
C ILE A 18 -2.58 5.08 6.98
N SER A 19 -2.97 6.11 7.71
CA SER A 19 -2.10 6.74 8.71
C SER A 19 -2.94 7.22 9.88
N ASP A 20 -2.39 7.03 11.07
CA ASP A 20 -2.97 7.50 12.32
C ASP A 20 -1.91 8.20 13.18
N GLN A 21 -2.32 9.16 13.98
CA GLN A 21 -1.43 9.93 14.85
C GLN A 21 -2.13 10.33 16.15
N ASN A 22 -1.35 10.39 17.22
CA ASN A 22 -1.81 10.99 18.47
C ASN A 22 -1.87 12.52 18.28
N THR A 23 -3.08 13.07 18.21
CA THR A 23 -3.33 14.50 17.96
C THR A 23 -2.85 15.42 19.07
N LYS A 24 -2.56 14.87 20.26
CA LYS A 24 -2.03 15.62 21.40
C LYS A 24 -0.50 15.74 21.39
N THR A 25 0.18 15.02 20.48
CA THR A 25 1.64 14.99 20.39
C THR A 25 2.16 16.22 19.62
N ASP A 26 3.08 16.96 20.22
CA ASP A 26 3.88 17.95 19.48
C ASP A 26 5.02 17.26 18.75
N PHE A 27 4.81 16.96 17.46
CA PHE A 27 5.81 16.31 16.62
C PHE A 27 7.06 17.16 16.38
N LYS A 28 7.02 18.46 16.61
CA LYS A 28 8.18 19.34 16.45
C LYS A 28 9.24 19.14 17.54
N LYS A 29 8.88 18.50 18.64
CA LYS A 29 9.83 18.19 19.73
C LYS A 29 10.86 17.14 19.30
N PHE A 30 10.50 16.21 18.40
CA PHE A 30 11.39 15.14 17.94
C PHE A 30 12.44 15.69 16.99
N LYS A 31 13.70 15.56 17.36
CA LYS A 31 14.89 15.94 16.56
C LYS A 31 15.71 14.74 16.17
N THR A 32 15.67 13.71 17.02
CA THR A 32 16.46 12.51 16.85
C THR A 32 15.59 11.27 16.86
N TYR A 33 16.08 10.22 16.21
CA TYR A 33 15.41 8.92 16.20
C TYR A 33 16.41 7.78 16.16
N ALA A 34 15.95 6.59 16.56
CA ALA A 34 16.63 5.33 16.30
C ALA A 34 15.64 4.30 15.76
N TRP A 35 16.18 3.25 15.16
CA TRP A 35 15.42 2.06 14.81
C TRP A 35 15.48 1.05 15.93
N LEU A 36 14.33 0.54 16.32
CA LEU A 36 14.30 -0.69 17.09
C LEU A 36 14.48 -1.84 16.08
N ALA A 37 15.56 -2.58 16.23
CA ALA A 37 15.73 -3.79 15.44
C ALA A 37 14.53 -4.71 15.69
N PRO A 38 13.87 -5.22 14.63
CA PRO A 38 12.85 -6.23 14.81
C PRO A 38 13.43 -7.36 15.65
N GLY A 39 12.75 -7.74 16.74
CA GLY A 39 13.20 -8.85 17.57
C GLY A 39 13.32 -10.12 16.74
N ASP A 40 14.23 -11.03 17.08
CA ASP A 40 14.47 -12.28 16.33
C ASP A 40 13.21 -13.10 16.07
N SER A 41 12.22 -13.02 16.96
CA SER A 41 10.92 -13.64 16.79
C SER A 41 10.09 -13.04 15.65
N VAL A 42 10.23 -11.74 15.38
CA VAL A 42 9.56 -11.04 14.27
C VAL A 42 10.31 -11.31 12.97
N LEU A 43 11.63 -11.25 12.97
CA LEU A 43 12.49 -11.57 11.81
C LEU A 43 12.33 -13.02 11.33
N ASN A 44 12.10 -13.95 12.25
CA ASN A 44 11.86 -15.34 11.87
C ASN A 44 10.47 -15.60 11.28
N ARG A 45 9.52 -14.73 11.55
CA ARG A 45 8.16 -14.86 11.03
C ARG A 45 8.02 -14.32 9.60
N TYR A 46 8.81 -13.29 9.23
CA TYR A 46 8.70 -12.63 7.93
C TYR A 46 10.06 -12.63 7.22
N ARG A 47 10.21 -13.52 6.24
CA ARG A 47 11.42 -13.62 5.42
C ARG A 47 11.74 -12.32 4.68
N ALA A 48 10.72 -11.56 4.32
CA ALA A 48 10.83 -10.27 3.65
C ALA A 48 11.60 -9.23 4.48
N ASP A 49 11.46 -9.21 5.81
CA ASP A 49 12.17 -8.28 6.70
C ASP A 49 13.69 -8.47 6.63
N LYS A 50 14.16 -9.69 6.50
CA LYS A 50 15.60 -9.99 6.35
C LYS A 50 16.16 -9.54 5.00
N LEU A 51 15.38 -9.74 3.92
CA LEU A 51 15.84 -9.41 2.58
C LEU A 51 15.78 -7.91 2.30
N TYR A 52 14.72 -7.25 2.74
CA TYR A 52 14.40 -5.88 2.34
C TYR A 52 14.56 -4.86 3.47
N GLY A 53 14.87 -5.29 4.69
CA GLY A 53 14.99 -4.39 5.85
C GLY A 53 15.98 -3.25 5.63
N GLY A 54 17.10 -3.52 4.96
CA GLY A 54 18.09 -2.50 4.60
C GLY A 54 17.50 -1.42 3.67
N TYR A 55 16.75 -1.81 2.65
CA TYR A 55 16.11 -0.89 1.71
C TYR A 55 14.99 -0.09 2.37
N ILE A 56 14.20 -0.74 3.24
CA ILE A 56 13.13 -0.11 4.02
C ILE A 56 13.71 0.98 4.93
N MET A 57 14.74 0.65 5.70
CA MET A 57 15.41 1.60 6.59
C MET A 57 16.08 2.73 5.80
N HIS A 58 16.76 2.41 4.69
CA HIS A 58 17.42 3.41 3.85
C HIS A 58 16.41 4.43 3.32
N SER A 59 15.31 3.97 2.72
CA SER A 59 14.27 4.83 2.16
C SER A 59 13.60 5.70 3.25
N ALA A 60 13.32 5.11 4.41
CA ALA A 60 12.75 5.85 5.54
C ALA A 60 13.72 6.88 6.12
N ASN A 61 15.02 6.56 6.20
CA ASN A 61 16.04 7.49 6.66
C ASN A 61 16.13 8.73 5.78
N GLN A 62 15.99 8.58 4.45
CA GLN A 62 15.95 9.72 3.53
C GLN A 62 14.72 10.61 3.80
N GLU A 63 13.56 10.00 4.05
CA GLU A 63 12.33 10.71 4.35
C GLU A 63 12.40 11.43 5.71
N LEU A 64 12.97 10.81 6.74
CA LEU A 64 13.16 11.40 8.06
C LEU A 64 14.19 12.54 8.05
N ALA A 65 15.34 12.34 7.37
CA ALA A 65 16.37 13.37 7.20
C ALA A 65 15.82 14.60 6.47
N GLY A 66 15.02 14.42 5.41
CA GLY A 66 14.35 15.51 4.69
C GLY A 66 13.36 16.31 5.55
N ARG A 67 12.94 15.77 6.71
CA ARG A 67 12.09 16.43 7.71
C ARG A 67 12.88 16.99 8.88
N GLY A 68 14.19 16.84 8.86
CA GLY A 68 15.11 17.39 9.87
C GLY A 68 15.36 16.50 11.07
N LEU A 69 14.93 15.21 11.03
CA LEU A 69 15.28 14.25 12.07
C LEU A 69 16.68 13.68 11.78
N LYS A 70 17.46 13.44 12.83
CA LYS A 70 18.79 12.84 12.76
C LYS A 70 18.80 11.51 13.50
N MET A 71 19.55 10.55 12.99
CA MET A 71 19.74 9.29 13.69
C MET A 71 20.62 9.49 14.90
N ASP A 72 20.17 9.01 16.07
CA ASP A 72 20.90 8.96 17.33
C ASP A 72 20.53 7.67 18.04
N THR A 73 21.49 6.74 18.14
CA THR A 73 21.29 5.43 18.76
C THR A 73 21.49 5.43 20.27
N LEU A 74 22.04 6.52 20.82
CA LEU A 74 22.35 6.62 22.25
C LEU A 74 21.21 7.23 23.05
N LYS A 75 20.65 8.34 22.53
CA LYS A 75 19.57 9.08 23.20
C LYS A 75 18.57 9.62 22.19
N PRO A 76 17.81 8.73 21.52
CA PRO A 76 16.82 9.17 20.55
C PRO A 76 15.58 9.77 21.22
N ASP A 77 14.96 10.80 20.61
CA ASP A 77 13.66 11.33 21.04
C ASP A 77 12.52 10.37 20.62
N ALA A 78 12.73 9.61 19.55
CA ALA A 78 11.75 8.68 19.03
C ALA A 78 12.37 7.36 18.59
N ILE A 79 11.59 6.29 18.70
CA ILE A 79 11.93 4.97 18.15
C ILE A 79 11.01 4.67 16.98
N PHE A 80 11.60 4.29 15.85
CA PHE A 80 10.86 3.75 14.72
C PHE A 80 10.99 2.24 14.65
N VAL A 81 9.88 1.62 14.27
CA VAL A 81 9.80 0.18 13.95
C VAL A 81 9.12 0.05 12.59
N PHE A 82 9.53 -0.90 11.78
CA PHE A 82 8.78 -1.28 10.60
C PHE A 82 8.29 -2.72 10.69
N TYR A 83 7.21 -3.00 9.99
CA TYR A 83 6.65 -4.34 9.84
C TYR A 83 6.37 -4.57 8.36
N THR A 84 6.61 -5.78 7.89
CA THR A 84 6.23 -6.22 6.56
C THR A 84 5.48 -7.53 6.65
N SER A 85 4.57 -7.76 5.71
CA SER A 85 4.05 -9.09 5.41
C SER A 85 4.00 -9.26 3.90
N VAL A 86 4.21 -10.48 3.44
CA VAL A 86 4.07 -10.87 2.04
C VAL A 86 3.38 -12.21 2.01
N GLU A 87 2.23 -12.28 1.36
CA GLU A 87 1.43 -13.48 1.19
C GLU A 87 1.21 -13.73 -0.30
N GLU A 88 1.49 -14.95 -0.75
CA GLU A 88 1.19 -15.38 -2.11
C GLU A 88 -0.33 -15.58 -2.25
N ILE A 89 -0.90 -14.98 -3.28
CA ILE A 89 -2.31 -15.09 -3.60
C ILE A 89 -2.50 -15.52 -5.05
N THR A 90 -3.50 -16.35 -5.29
CA THR A 90 -3.92 -16.70 -6.64
C THR A 90 -5.02 -15.75 -7.10
N VAL A 91 -4.78 -15.05 -8.20
CA VAL A 91 -5.76 -14.13 -8.80
C VAL A 91 -6.33 -14.76 -10.07
N TYR A 92 -7.64 -14.87 -10.09
CA TYR A 92 -8.39 -15.29 -11.28
C TYR A 92 -8.93 -14.07 -12.00
N SER A 93 -8.52 -13.86 -13.23
CA SER A 93 -9.08 -12.84 -14.10
C SER A 93 -9.81 -13.47 -15.27
N GLN A 94 -10.98 -12.96 -15.59
CA GLN A 94 -11.73 -13.38 -16.76
C GLN A 94 -11.73 -12.25 -17.79
N SER A 95 -11.31 -12.54 -19.00
CA SER A 95 -11.41 -11.58 -20.10
C SER A 95 -12.90 -11.28 -20.38
N ALA A 96 -13.17 -10.08 -20.89
CA ALA A 96 -14.55 -9.67 -21.17
C ALA A 96 -15.29 -10.70 -22.03
N THR A 97 -16.49 -11.07 -21.60
CA THR A 97 -17.38 -11.92 -22.38
C THR A 97 -18.17 -11.03 -23.34
N LEU A 98 -18.09 -11.32 -24.62
CA LEU A 98 -18.95 -10.66 -25.59
C LEU A 98 -20.36 -11.24 -25.46
N SER A 99 -21.31 -10.41 -25.05
CA SER A 99 -22.71 -10.77 -24.92
C SER A 99 -23.54 -9.99 -25.96
N VAL A 100 -24.40 -10.68 -26.64
CA VAL A 100 -25.36 -10.05 -27.55
C VAL A 100 -26.71 -10.02 -26.86
N GLY A 101 -27.27 -8.80 -26.76
CA GLY A 101 -28.64 -8.61 -26.31
C GLY A 101 -29.62 -9.13 -27.36
N LEU A 102 -30.42 -10.12 -27.01
CA LEU A 102 -31.51 -10.61 -27.82
C LEU A 102 -32.81 -10.11 -27.22
N GLY A 103 -33.56 -9.34 -28.01
CA GLY A 103 -34.89 -8.87 -27.65
C GLY A 103 -35.90 -9.45 -28.58
N VAL A 104 -36.95 -10.08 -28.07
CA VAL A 104 -38.12 -10.50 -28.83
C VAL A 104 -39.30 -9.66 -28.35
N ALA A 105 -39.88 -8.95 -29.28
CA ALA A 105 -41.09 -8.11 -29.02
C ALA A 105 -42.30 -8.77 -29.73
N GLY A 106 -43.40 -8.90 -29.01
CA GLY A 106 -44.69 -9.29 -29.52
C GLY A 106 -45.81 -8.39 -29.02
N PRO A 107 -47.03 -8.51 -29.54
CA PRO A 107 -48.13 -7.69 -29.09
C PRO A 107 -48.39 -7.87 -27.58
N GLY A 108 -48.02 -6.82 -26.79
CA GLY A 108 -48.26 -6.80 -25.37
C GLY A 108 -47.13 -7.40 -24.46
N TYR A 109 -46.01 -7.86 -25.03
CA TYR A 109 -44.87 -8.30 -24.24
C TYR A 109 -43.52 -8.00 -24.90
N TYR A 110 -42.50 -7.81 -24.07
CA TYR A 110 -41.09 -7.68 -24.46
C TYR A 110 -40.27 -8.54 -23.56
N VAL A 111 -39.46 -9.44 -24.14
CA VAL A 111 -38.52 -10.28 -23.42
C VAL A 111 -37.13 -9.94 -23.93
N SER A 112 -36.25 -9.48 -23.04
CA SER A 112 -34.85 -9.23 -23.33
C SER A 112 -33.98 -10.23 -22.55
N GLY A 113 -33.01 -10.78 -23.22
CA GLY A 113 -31.99 -11.67 -22.63
C GLY A 113 -30.62 -11.37 -23.20
N TYR A 114 -29.59 -11.67 -22.46
CA TYR A 114 -28.21 -11.61 -22.94
C TYR A 114 -27.72 -13.05 -23.12
N ALA A 115 -27.33 -13.40 -24.34
CA ALA A 115 -26.67 -14.66 -24.59
C ALA A 115 -25.17 -14.44 -24.76
N PRO A 116 -24.29 -15.10 -24.00
CA PRO A 116 -22.87 -15.04 -24.24
C PRO A 116 -22.55 -15.70 -25.56
N VAL A 117 -21.96 -14.98 -26.51
CA VAL A 117 -21.54 -15.48 -27.82
C VAL A 117 -20.09 -15.88 -27.89
N ALA A 118 -19.29 -15.40 -26.93
CA ALA A 118 -17.90 -15.83 -26.73
C ALA A 118 -17.60 -15.85 -25.23
N GLY A 119 -17.13 -16.98 -24.74
CA GLY A 119 -16.66 -17.11 -23.35
C GLY A 119 -15.33 -16.42 -23.18
N GLY A 120 -15.20 -15.58 -22.16
CA GLY A 120 -13.92 -15.05 -21.76
C GLY A 120 -13.01 -16.14 -21.23
N LYS A 121 -11.71 -16.10 -21.59
CA LYS A 121 -10.70 -16.99 -21.04
C LYS A 121 -10.47 -16.62 -19.57
N ILE A 122 -10.57 -17.62 -18.69
CA ILE A 122 -10.11 -17.47 -17.31
C ILE A 122 -8.60 -17.61 -17.31
N THR A 123 -7.91 -16.62 -16.79
CA THR A 123 -6.46 -16.63 -16.60
C THR A 123 -6.19 -16.63 -15.11
N GLU A 124 -5.38 -17.58 -14.69
CA GLU A 124 -4.84 -17.65 -13.34
C GLU A 124 -3.48 -16.96 -13.32
N SER A 125 -3.25 -16.13 -12.34
CA SER A 125 -1.95 -15.51 -12.10
C SER A 125 -1.64 -15.52 -10.61
N THR A 126 -0.37 -15.74 -10.29
CA THR A 126 0.13 -15.62 -8.92
C THR A 126 0.60 -14.19 -8.69
N GLU A 127 0.10 -13.57 -7.63
CA GLU A 127 0.50 -12.25 -7.17
C GLU A 127 0.89 -12.34 -5.69
N GLU A 128 1.67 -11.36 -5.24
CA GLU A 128 2.03 -11.20 -3.85
C GLU A 128 1.19 -10.08 -3.24
N ASP A 129 0.57 -10.32 -2.10
CA ASP A 129 -0.08 -9.28 -1.31
C ASP A 129 0.88 -8.82 -0.21
N GLY A 130 1.41 -7.61 -0.36
CA GLY A 130 2.43 -7.06 0.50
C GLY A 130 1.93 -5.91 1.36
N MET A 131 2.36 -5.88 2.62
CA MET A 131 2.13 -4.79 3.57
C MET A 131 3.46 -4.21 4.02
N LEU A 132 3.54 -2.87 4.04
CA LEU A 132 4.62 -2.12 4.67
C LEU A 132 4.02 -1.13 5.68
N LYS A 133 4.42 -1.25 6.94
CA LYS A 133 3.96 -0.41 8.05
C LYS A 133 5.13 0.16 8.81
N TYR A 134 5.08 1.45 9.10
CA TYR A 134 5.96 2.13 10.04
C TYR A 134 5.19 2.52 11.29
N VAL A 135 5.84 2.42 12.43
CA VAL A 135 5.31 2.84 13.74
C VAL A 135 6.37 3.68 14.43
N MET A 136 5.95 4.79 15.03
CA MET A 136 6.80 5.68 15.81
C MET A 136 6.34 5.72 17.26
N PHE A 137 7.28 5.54 18.16
CA PHE A 137 7.10 5.65 19.59
C PHE A 137 7.88 6.86 20.13
N ASP A 138 7.27 7.58 21.03
CA ASP A 138 7.95 8.61 21.86
C ASP A 138 8.77 7.89 22.94
N THR A 139 10.05 8.19 23.06
CA THR A 139 10.92 7.54 24.05
C THR A 139 10.64 8.00 25.49
N GLU A 140 10.11 9.20 25.69
CA GLU A 140 9.77 9.75 26.99
C GLU A 140 8.52 9.11 27.54
N THR A 141 7.41 9.10 26.76
CA THR A 141 6.11 8.59 27.18
C THR A 141 5.96 7.07 26.93
N ARG A 142 6.77 6.50 26.03
CA ARG A 142 6.71 5.12 25.55
C ARG A 142 5.41 4.80 24.78
N GLU A 143 4.69 5.82 24.38
CA GLU A 143 3.44 5.68 23.64
C GLU A 143 3.70 5.66 22.13
N MET A 144 2.85 4.94 21.40
CA MET A 144 2.78 5.04 19.95
C MET A 144 2.18 6.40 19.59
N VAL A 145 2.94 7.20 18.85
CA VAL A 145 2.51 8.57 18.48
C VAL A 145 2.14 8.69 17.02
N TRP A 146 2.65 7.80 16.16
CA TRP A 146 2.31 7.80 14.74
C TRP A 146 2.44 6.41 14.13
N THR A 147 1.57 6.12 13.18
CA THR A 147 1.68 4.97 12.30
C THR A 147 1.31 5.34 10.88
N GLY A 148 1.96 4.69 9.93
CA GLY A 148 1.62 4.79 8.51
C GLY A 148 1.81 3.45 7.83
N MET A 149 0.85 3.06 6.98
CA MET A 149 0.80 1.74 6.36
C MET A 149 0.30 1.82 4.93
N VAL A 150 0.77 0.92 4.11
CA VAL A 150 0.27 0.64 2.76
C VAL A 150 0.14 -0.87 2.59
N GLU A 151 -0.93 -1.28 1.92
CA GLU A 151 -1.11 -2.64 1.43
C GLU A 151 -1.19 -2.60 -0.09
N LYS A 152 -0.53 -3.54 -0.75
CA LYS A 152 -0.47 -3.57 -2.21
C LYS A 152 -0.16 -4.95 -2.75
N ARG A 153 -0.92 -5.33 -3.77
CA ARG A 153 -0.59 -6.45 -4.62
C ARG A 153 0.51 -6.09 -5.62
N PHE A 154 1.45 -6.97 -5.80
CA PHE A 154 2.53 -6.85 -6.76
C PHE A 154 2.86 -8.21 -7.37
N LYS A 155 3.58 -8.21 -8.49
CA LYS A 155 4.05 -9.43 -9.13
C LYS A 155 5.46 -9.74 -8.67
N ILE A 156 5.81 -11.03 -8.63
CA ILE A 156 7.18 -11.48 -8.33
C ILE A 156 8.23 -10.82 -9.27
N THR A 157 7.81 -10.43 -10.47
CA THR A 157 8.67 -9.77 -11.47
C THR A 157 8.84 -8.26 -11.23
N ASP A 158 8.11 -7.67 -10.29
CA ASP A 158 8.22 -6.24 -10.00
C ASP A 158 9.53 -5.93 -9.27
N ASP A 159 10.04 -4.72 -9.50
CA ASP A 159 11.19 -4.21 -8.76
C ASP A 159 10.77 -3.84 -7.33
N VAL A 160 11.00 -4.77 -6.40
CA VAL A 160 10.58 -4.64 -5.00
C VAL A 160 11.31 -3.49 -4.30
N GLU A 161 12.58 -3.22 -4.64
CA GLU A 161 13.31 -2.09 -4.05
C GLU A 161 12.66 -0.75 -4.42
N LYS A 162 12.30 -0.60 -5.69
CA LYS A 162 11.58 0.58 -6.18
C LYS A 162 10.19 0.69 -5.52
N LEU A 163 9.48 -0.42 -5.38
CA LEU A 163 8.18 -0.43 -4.70
C LEU A 163 8.32 0.03 -3.24
N ILE A 164 9.31 -0.47 -2.50
CA ILE A 164 9.60 -0.05 -1.13
C ILE A 164 9.86 1.45 -1.07
N ALA A 165 10.70 1.99 -1.95
CA ALA A 165 11.02 3.42 -1.99
C ALA A 165 9.76 4.25 -2.27
N ASP A 166 8.97 3.90 -3.29
CA ASP A 166 7.75 4.61 -3.67
C ASP A 166 6.69 4.60 -2.56
N TYR A 167 6.51 3.45 -1.89
CA TYR A 167 5.55 3.33 -0.79
C TYR A 167 6.01 4.03 0.46
N THR A 168 7.28 3.97 0.78
CA THR A 168 7.85 4.75 1.88
C THR A 168 7.57 6.24 1.70
N VAL A 169 7.84 6.79 0.51
CA VAL A 169 7.51 8.19 0.20
C VAL A 169 6.02 8.48 0.40
N LYS A 170 5.13 7.60 -0.08
CA LYS A 170 3.67 7.76 0.05
C LYS A 170 3.24 7.74 1.52
N ILE A 171 3.77 6.83 2.32
CA ILE A 171 3.48 6.73 3.75
C ILE A 171 3.96 8.00 4.47
N PHE A 172 5.20 8.42 4.25
CA PHE A 172 5.77 9.59 4.91
C PHE A 172 5.17 10.93 4.45
N ARG A 173 4.44 10.99 3.32
CA ARG A 173 3.61 12.15 2.99
C ARG A 173 2.50 12.40 4.01
N LYS A 174 2.10 11.35 4.76
CA LYS A 174 1.12 11.44 5.85
C LYS A 174 1.76 11.70 7.23
N TYR A 175 3.10 11.71 7.30
CA TYR A 175 3.80 12.07 8.53
C TYR A 175 3.53 13.53 8.91
N PRO A 176 3.34 13.86 10.21
CA PRO A 176 2.91 15.19 10.65
C PRO A 176 3.86 16.33 10.27
N ILE A 177 5.17 16.07 10.21
CA ILE A 177 6.16 17.06 9.79
C ILE A 177 6.40 16.94 8.27
N LYS A 178 6.26 18.06 7.58
CA LYS A 178 6.50 18.13 6.14
C LYS A 178 8.00 18.12 5.83
N LYS A 179 8.34 17.57 4.69
CA LYS A 179 9.69 17.63 4.12
C LYS A 179 10.03 19.09 3.78
N LYS A 180 11.24 19.51 4.10
CA LYS A 180 11.75 20.84 3.78
C LYS A 180 12.22 20.93 2.33
#